data_9c9ed8f94a242bea68768740563645e2
#
_entry.id   9c9ed8f94a242bea68768740563645e2
#
_cell.length_a   1.000
_cell.length_b   1.000
_cell.length_c   1.000
_cell.angle_alpha   90.00
_cell.angle_beta   90.00
_cell.angle_gamma   90.00
#
_symmetry.space_group_name_H-M   'P 1'
#
loop_
_entity.id
_entity.type
_entity.pdbx_description
1 polymer ?
#
loop_
_entity_poly.entity_id
_entity_poly.type
_entity_poly.pdbx_seq_one_letter_code
_entity_poly.pdbx_strand_id
1 'polypeptide(L)'
;KPFVDLPLMARRAQEMVHGALDAFVQGDAAGAREVIAMDDDLDRRMEQIFRELVSFMLEDPRTVTRALRLTFIAKYFERIGDQATNICEQVVYMTEGRVIKHPWIAAEREGNGTP
;
A
#
# COMPACT_ATOMS: atom_id res chain seq x y z
N LYS A 1 -13.00 14.38 7.12
CA LYS A 1 -12.06 14.51 8.24
C LYS A 1 -11.00 13.43 8.16
N PRO A 2 -9.73 13.77 8.45
CA PRO A 2 -8.64 12.81 8.30
C PRO A 2 -8.81 11.58 9.20
N PHE A 3 -9.45 11.72 10.34
CA PHE A 3 -9.66 10.60 11.26
C PHE A 3 -10.53 9.50 10.68
N VAL A 4 -11.50 9.88 9.85
CA VAL A 4 -12.42 8.92 9.25
C VAL A 4 -11.67 8.02 8.27
N ASP A 5 -10.68 8.58 7.57
CA ASP A 5 -9.94 7.83 6.56
C ASP A 5 -8.89 6.91 7.15
N LEU A 6 -8.32 7.24 8.32
CA LEU A 6 -7.32 6.39 8.96
C LEU A 6 -7.85 5.00 9.32
N PRO A 7 -9.01 4.86 9.97
CA PRO A 7 -9.57 3.52 10.20
C PRO A 7 -9.82 2.76 8.90
N LEU A 8 -10.19 3.44 7.84
CA LEU A 8 -10.41 2.79 6.55
C LEU A 8 -9.09 2.31 5.96
N MET A 9 -8.02 3.11 6.06
CA MET A 9 -6.69 2.68 5.63
C MET A 9 -6.24 1.43 6.40
N ALA A 10 -6.49 1.41 7.72
CA ALA A 10 -6.14 0.28 8.56
C ALA A 10 -6.85 -1.00 8.08
N ARG A 11 -8.14 -0.88 7.78
CA ARG A 11 -8.91 -2.03 7.29
C ARG A 11 -8.41 -2.49 5.93
N ARG A 12 -8.09 -1.56 5.03
CA ARG A 12 -7.58 -1.91 3.70
C ARG A 12 -6.24 -2.61 3.81
N ALA A 13 -5.34 -2.09 4.65
CA ALA A 13 -4.04 -2.73 4.87
C ALA A 13 -4.21 -4.14 5.43
N GLN A 14 -5.13 -4.31 6.37
CA GLN A 14 -5.43 -5.62 6.95
C GLN A 14 -5.98 -6.58 5.89
N GLU A 15 -6.90 -6.12 5.05
CA GLU A 15 -7.44 -6.92 3.96
C GLU A 15 -6.34 -7.36 3.00
N MET A 16 -5.41 -6.47 2.70
CA MET A 16 -4.29 -6.80 1.83
C MET A 16 -3.41 -7.89 2.44
N VAL A 17 -3.11 -7.79 3.73
CA VAL A 17 -2.31 -8.82 4.41
C VAL A 17 -3.02 -10.16 4.39
N HIS A 18 -4.30 -10.18 4.73
CA HIS A 18 -5.09 -11.42 4.70
C HIS A 18 -5.11 -12.03 3.30
N GLY A 19 -5.38 -11.18 2.29
CA GLY A 19 -5.42 -11.65 0.91
C GLY A 19 -4.09 -12.19 0.44
N ALA A 20 -2.99 -11.54 0.84
CA ALA A 20 -1.65 -11.98 0.48
C ALA A 20 -1.33 -13.35 1.10
N LEU A 21 -1.65 -13.53 2.38
CA LEU A 21 -1.40 -14.79 3.05
C LEU A 21 -2.26 -15.92 2.50
N ASP A 22 -3.53 -15.65 2.21
CA ASP A 22 -4.41 -16.63 1.60
C ASP A 22 -3.90 -17.04 0.21
N ALA A 23 -3.49 -16.06 -0.59
CA ALA A 23 -2.94 -16.32 -1.91
C ALA A 23 -1.67 -17.18 -1.82
N PHE A 24 -0.83 -16.89 -0.83
CA PHE A 24 0.39 -17.65 -0.62
C PHE A 24 0.08 -19.10 -0.26
N VAL A 25 -0.81 -19.31 0.71
CA VAL A 25 -1.14 -20.66 1.19
C VAL A 25 -1.77 -21.49 0.07
N GLN A 26 -2.61 -20.87 -0.76
CA GLN A 26 -3.34 -21.57 -1.81
C GLN A 26 -2.62 -21.59 -3.16
N GLY A 27 -1.53 -20.88 -3.30
CA GLY A 27 -0.86 -20.73 -4.59
C GLY A 27 -1.73 -20.02 -5.61
N ASP A 28 -2.47 -19.01 -5.18
CA ASP A 28 -3.49 -18.34 -5.99
C ASP A 28 -2.94 -17.05 -6.61
N ALA A 29 -2.42 -17.16 -7.82
CA ALA A 29 -1.85 -16.00 -8.53
C ALA A 29 -2.90 -14.94 -8.83
N ALA A 30 -4.14 -15.35 -9.18
CA ALA A 30 -5.20 -14.40 -9.46
C ALA A 30 -5.56 -13.59 -8.20
N GLY A 31 -5.69 -14.27 -7.06
CA GLY A 31 -5.93 -13.59 -5.79
C GLY A 31 -4.80 -12.65 -5.42
N ALA A 32 -3.55 -13.06 -5.69
CA ALA A 32 -2.39 -12.20 -5.44
C ALA A 32 -2.45 -10.92 -6.28
N ARG A 33 -2.83 -11.03 -7.54
CA ARG A 33 -2.97 -9.86 -8.41
C ARG A 33 -4.07 -8.91 -7.93
N GLU A 34 -5.14 -9.45 -7.39
CA GLU A 34 -6.21 -8.62 -6.82
C GLU A 34 -5.70 -7.78 -5.66
N VAL A 35 -4.87 -8.38 -4.81
CA VAL A 35 -4.28 -7.65 -3.68
C VAL A 35 -3.33 -6.56 -4.19
N ILE A 36 -2.51 -6.88 -5.19
CA ILE A 36 -1.60 -5.88 -5.78
C ILE A 36 -2.40 -4.67 -6.28
N ALA A 37 -3.54 -4.92 -6.91
CA ALA A 37 -4.40 -3.84 -7.42
C ALA A 37 -4.95 -2.95 -6.31
N MET A 38 -5.13 -3.48 -5.10
CA MET A 38 -5.62 -2.69 -3.96
C MET A 38 -4.62 -1.62 -3.51
N ASP A 39 -3.35 -1.78 -3.85
CA ASP A 39 -2.31 -0.85 -3.41
C ASP A 39 -2.54 0.57 -3.95
N ASP A 40 -3.06 0.69 -5.16
CA ASP A 40 -3.36 2.00 -5.75
C ASP A 40 -4.41 2.76 -4.95
N ASP A 41 -5.41 2.07 -4.43
CA ASP A 41 -6.43 2.70 -3.61
C ASP A 41 -5.82 3.19 -2.28
N LEU A 42 -4.96 2.38 -1.68
CA LEU A 42 -4.31 2.74 -0.44
C LEU A 42 -3.43 3.98 -0.63
N ASP A 43 -2.68 4.04 -1.72
CA ASP A 43 -1.82 5.18 -2.04
C ASP A 43 -2.64 6.46 -2.24
N ARG A 44 -3.78 6.38 -2.93
CA ARG A 44 -4.64 7.55 -3.14
C ARG A 44 -5.20 8.06 -1.82
N ARG A 45 -5.57 7.15 -0.93
CA ARG A 45 -6.07 7.53 0.39
C ARG A 45 -4.99 8.20 1.22
N MET A 46 -3.76 7.72 1.11
CA MET A 46 -2.62 8.34 1.78
C MET A 46 -2.41 9.77 1.29
N GLU A 47 -2.46 9.99 -0.02
CA GLU A 47 -2.32 11.31 -0.59
C GLU A 47 -3.42 12.26 -0.10
N GLN A 48 -4.65 11.78 -0.06
CA GLN A 48 -5.78 12.59 0.41
C GLN A 48 -5.61 12.98 1.87
N ILE A 49 -5.25 12.02 2.72
CA ILE A 49 -5.03 12.27 4.14
C ILE A 49 -3.93 13.32 4.31
N PHE A 50 -2.83 13.16 3.57
CA PHE A 50 -1.73 14.11 3.65
C PHE A 50 -2.16 15.53 3.29
N ARG A 51 -2.93 15.69 2.20
CA ARG A 51 -3.42 17.00 1.80
C ARG A 51 -4.32 17.61 2.88
N GLU A 52 -5.20 16.80 3.45
CA GLU A 52 -6.10 17.29 4.51
C GLU A 52 -5.30 17.72 5.74
N LEU A 53 -4.30 16.96 6.12
CA LEU A 53 -3.47 17.29 7.28
C LEU A 53 -2.64 18.56 7.03
N VAL A 54 -2.13 18.74 5.82
CA VAL A 54 -1.41 19.96 5.45
C VAL A 54 -2.34 21.17 5.57
N SER A 55 -3.58 21.04 5.09
CA SER A 55 -4.58 22.12 5.23
C SER A 55 -4.83 22.48 6.69
N PHE A 56 -4.94 21.49 7.57
CA PHE A 56 -5.14 21.75 8.99
C PHE A 56 -3.94 22.48 9.58
N MET A 57 -2.73 22.08 9.23
CA MET A 57 -1.52 22.74 9.73
C MET A 57 -1.43 24.19 9.29
N LEU A 58 -1.85 24.48 8.05
CA LEU A 58 -1.82 25.84 7.54
C LEU A 58 -2.88 26.72 8.19
N GLU A 59 -4.05 26.17 8.50
CA GLU A 59 -5.12 26.92 9.15
C GLU A 59 -4.83 27.18 10.63
N ASP A 60 -4.22 26.22 11.30
CA ASP A 60 -3.97 26.30 12.73
C ASP A 60 -2.63 25.65 13.07
N PRO A 61 -1.56 26.44 13.22
CA PRO A 61 -0.22 25.89 13.53
C PRO A 61 -0.17 25.07 14.81
N ARG A 62 -1.16 25.18 15.69
CA ARG A 62 -1.19 24.37 16.92
C ARG A 62 -1.46 22.91 16.63
N THR A 63 -1.94 22.58 15.42
CA THR A 63 -2.24 21.21 15.03
C THR A 63 -1.03 20.45 14.47
N VAL A 64 0.11 21.10 14.29
CA VAL A 64 1.26 20.52 13.58
C VAL A 64 1.72 19.19 14.20
N THR A 65 1.91 19.15 15.52
CA THR A 65 2.38 17.91 16.18
C THR A 65 1.41 16.76 15.97
N ARG A 66 0.12 17.02 16.13
CA ARG A 66 -0.91 16.00 15.96
C ARG A 66 -0.98 15.54 14.52
N ALA A 67 -0.93 16.49 13.57
CA ALA A 67 -0.98 16.17 12.15
C ALA A 67 0.22 15.32 11.73
N LEU A 68 1.41 15.61 12.25
CA LEU A 68 2.59 14.80 11.97
C LEU A 68 2.44 13.37 12.49
N ARG A 69 1.91 13.21 13.70
CA ARG A 69 1.65 11.87 14.26
C ARG A 69 0.68 11.08 13.39
N LEU A 70 -0.40 11.73 12.92
CA LEU A 70 -1.37 11.08 12.06
C LEU A 70 -0.75 10.70 10.71
N THR A 71 0.12 11.56 10.19
CA THR A 71 0.85 11.28 8.95
C THR A 71 1.73 10.03 9.12
N PHE A 72 2.44 9.91 10.23
CA PHE A 72 3.27 8.74 10.48
C PHE A 72 2.43 7.47 10.58
N ILE A 73 1.27 7.52 11.23
CA ILE A 73 0.36 6.38 11.32
C ILE A 73 -0.07 5.95 9.92
N ALA A 74 -0.49 6.91 9.08
CA ALA A 74 -0.90 6.62 7.71
C ALA A 74 0.24 6.00 6.91
N LYS A 75 1.46 6.49 7.10
CA LYS A 75 2.64 5.93 6.44
C LYS A 75 2.90 4.49 6.84
N TYR A 76 2.65 4.12 8.09
CA TYR A 76 2.81 2.73 8.52
C TYR A 76 1.79 1.83 7.83
N PHE A 77 0.54 2.29 7.68
CA PHE A 77 -0.46 1.49 6.96
C PHE A 77 -0.07 1.31 5.50
N GLU A 78 0.45 2.36 4.87
CA GLU A 78 0.94 2.27 3.50
C GLU A 78 2.07 1.25 3.40
N ARG A 79 2.98 1.26 4.35
CA ARG A 79 4.10 0.32 4.39
C ARG A 79 3.63 -1.13 4.56
N ILE A 80 2.61 -1.34 5.39
CA ILE A 80 2.01 -2.67 5.54
C ILE A 80 1.45 -3.15 4.20
N GLY A 81 0.77 -2.27 3.48
CA GLY A 81 0.27 -2.59 2.14
C GLY A 81 1.38 -2.96 1.17
N ASP A 82 2.49 -2.23 1.21
CA ASP A 82 3.66 -2.51 0.36
C ASP A 82 4.23 -3.90 0.67
N GLN A 83 4.30 -4.29 1.95
CA GLN A 83 4.77 -5.62 2.32
C GLN A 83 3.82 -6.70 1.81
N ALA A 84 2.51 -6.47 1.89
CA ALA A 84 1.53 -7.40 1.34
C ALA A 84 1.71 -7.55 -0.17
N THR A 85 1.95 -6.44 -0.86
CA THR A 85 2.22 -6.46 -2.30
C THR A 85 3.46 -7.28 -2.62
N ASN A 86 4.52 -7.14 -1.81
CA ASN A 86 5.74 -7.92 -2.00
C ASN A 86 5.47 -9.42 -1.89
N ILE A 87 4.68 -9.83 -0.92
CA ILE A 87 4.29 -11.23 -0.78
C ILE A 87 3.55 -11.71 -2.03
N CYS A 88 2.61 -10.90 -2.52
CA CYS A 88 1.82 -11.25 -3.69
C CYS A 88 2.68 -11.38 -4.94
N GLU A 89 3.68 -10.53 -5.10
CA GLU A 89 4.62 -10.63 -6.22
C GLU A 89 5.37 -11.96 -6.18
N GLN A 90 5.75 -12.40 -4.98
CA GLN A 90 6.40 -13.70 -4.81
C GLN A 90 5.45 -14.85 -5.12
N VAL A 91 4.18 -14.73 -4.73
CA VAL A 91 3.18 -15.76 -5.04
C VAL A 91 3.04 -15.92 -6.56
N VAL A 92 2.94 -14.82 -7.29
CA VAL A 92 2.84 -14.89 -8.75
C VAL A 92 4.10 -15.50 -9.35
N TYR A 93 5.27 -15.11 -8.85
CA TYR A 93 6.51 -15.67 -9.35
C TYR A 93 6.58 -17.18 -9.11
N MET A 94 6.22 -17.64 -7.91
CA MET A 94 6.27 -19.07 -7.58
C MET A 94 5.28 -19.91 -8.39
N THR A 95 4.12 -19.34 -8.71
CA THR A 95 3.08 -20.11 -9.42
C THR A 95 3.20 -20.02 -10.94
N GLU A 96 3.69 -18.90 -11.48
CA GLU A 96 3.72 -18.69 -12.93
C GLU A 96 5.14 -18.68 -13.50
N GLY A 97 6.13 -18.71 -12.64
CA GLY A 97 7.52 -18.75 -13.08
C GLY A 97 8.03 -17.47 -13.69
N ARG A 98 7.34 -16.34 -13.47
CA ARG A 98 7.82 -15.05 -13.97
C ARG A 98 7.64 -13.97 -12.93
N VAL A 99 8.55 -12.99 -12.98
CA VAL A 99 8.54 -11.87 -12.04
C VAL A 99 7.53 -10.83 -12.51
N ILE A 100 6.65 -10.40 -11.58
CA ILE A 100 5.89 -9.19 -11.77
C ILE A 100 6.20 -8.27 -10.59
N LYS A 101 6.18 -6.97 -10.83
CA LYS A 101 6.54 -5.98 -9.83
C LYS A 101 5.54 -4.85 -9.89
N HIS A 102 5.48 -4.09 -8.82
CA HIS A 102 4.73 -2.84 -8.84
C HIS A 102 5.27 -2.01 -10.02
N PRO A 103 4.41 -1.26 -10.75
CA PRO A 103 4.82 -0.61 -11.99
C PRO A 103 6.12 0.19 -11.92
N TRP A 104 6.34 0.95 -10.85
CA TRP A 104 7.55 1.76 -10.76
C TRP A 104 8.81 0.91 -10.56
N ILE A 105 8.71 -0.24 -9.89
CA ILE A 105 9.82 -1.18 -9.73
C ILE A 105 10.08 -1.90 -11.05
N ALA A 106 9.03 -2.31 -11.75
CA ALA A 106 9.16 -2.98 -13.04
C ALA A 106 9.89 -2.11 -14.04
N ALA A 107 9.59 -0.81 -14.07
CA ALA A 107 10.28 0.12 -14.99
C ALA A 107 11.77 0.17 -14.71
N GLU A 108 12.20 0.20 -13.45
CA GLU A 108 13.61 0.17 -13.10
C GLU A 108 14.28 -1.12 -13.55
N ARG A 109 13.62 -2.25 -13.35
CA ARG A 109 14.14 -3.56 -13.72
C ARG A 109 14.33 -3.69 -15.23
N GLU A 110 13.35 -3.21 -15.98
CA GLU A 110 13.44 -3.23 -17.45
C GLU A 110 14.62 -2.40 -17.93
N GLY A 111 14.87 -1.26 -17.29
CA GLY A 111 16.00 -0.42 -17.63
C GLY A 111 17.34 -1.12 -17.42
N ASN A 112 17.40 -2.10 -16.53
CA ASN A 112 18.61 -2.88 -16.26
C ASN A 112 18.74 -4.11 -17.14
N GLY A 113 17.77 -4.37 -18.00
CA GLY A 113 17.80 -5.52 -18.89
C GLY A 113 17.74 -6.86 -18.19
N THR A 114 17.20 -6.92 -17.00
CA THR A 114 17.08 -8.16 -16.24
C THR A 114 15.82 -8.90 -16.65
N PRO A 115 15.92 -10.16 -17.05
CA PRO A 115 14.73 -10.93 -17.41
C PRO A 115 13.85 -11.18 -16.21
#